data_a1085687c9beb9e5c3dce7b969043ba9
#
_entry.id   a1085687c9beb9e5c3dce7b969043ba9
#
_cell.length_a   1.000
_cell.length_b   1.000
_cell.length_c   1.000
_cell.angle_alpha   90.00
_cell.angle_beta   90.00
_cell.angle_gamma   90.00
#
_symmetry.space_group_name_H-M   'P 1'
#
loop_
_entity.id
_entity.type
_entity.pdbx_description
1 polymer ?
#
loop_
_entity_poly.entity_id
_entity_poly.type
_entity_poly.pdbx_seq_one_letter_code
_entity_poly.pdbx_strand_id
1 'polypeptide(L)'
;MPGKGSGEIDSQAPAGFFRRLEDGLFKQVDASSLAVFRIGFGVIMLVECWRFWEHGWIARYYIDPEFHFTYYGFGWVAPWPGDGMYWHFWLLAVLSLLITIGLFYRAAIIVFFFAFTYVFLLDQARYLNHFVLVSMIAFLMMLVPANRIWSLDALISRRLGDRPAEVPAWTVWLFVMQFEIMYVFAGIVKVNPDWLRLEPLAMWLARRADAPLIGPLLLEDWVIAAGAYGVILLHIVGAPLLLFRRTRLPVAVIYFAFHLANHFTFRIGIFPWVAMLGTLMFFDPDWPRRIFERPRQALARLLSSERRVADV
;
A
#
# COMPACT_ATOMS: atom_id res chain seq x y z
N MET A 1 -54.33 11.90 43.63
CA MET A 1 -53.98 11.79 42.22
C MET A 1 -52.48 11.95 42.10
N PRO A 2 -51.70 10.95 41.71
CA PRO A 2 -50.24 11.09 41.52
C PRO A 2 -49.93 11.50 40.08
N GLY A 3 -49.03 12.48 39.98
CA GLY A 3 -48.54 13.03 38.71
C GLY A 3 -47.76 12.03 37.91
N LYS A 4 -47.97 12.04 36.60
CA LYS A 4 -47.25 11.31 35.57
C LYS A 4 -45.82 11.83 35.50
N GLY A 5 -44.85 10.98 35.81
CA GLY A 5 -43.46 11.16 35.43
C GLY A 5 -43.34 11.05 33.92
N SER A 6 -43.00 12.14 33.26
CA SER A 6 -42.54 12.17 31.88
C SER A 6 -41.15 11.54 31.82
N GLY A 7 -41.04 10.34 31.26
CA GLY A 7 -39.78 9.75 30.95
C GLY A 7 -39.09 10.59 29.87
N GLU A 8 -38.07 11.34 30.24
CA GLU A 8 -37.09 11.90 29.32
C GLU A 8 -36.36 10.72 28.67
N ILE A 9 -36.63 10.48 27.39
CA ILE A 9 -35.88 9.59 26.56
C ILE A 9 -34.48 10.22 26.41
N ASP A 10 -33.50 9.60 27.00
CA ASP A 10 -32.08 10.02 26.96
C ASP A 10 -31.58 10.04 25.50
N SER A 11 -31.63 11.22 24.88
CA SER A 11 -31.18 11.48 23.51
C SER A 11 -29.65 11.64 23.38
N GLN A 12 -28.88 11.25 24.40
CA GLN A 12 -27.42 11.47 24.44
C GLN A 12 -26.57 10.35 23.75
N ALA A 13 -27.16 9.24 23.38
CA ALA A 13 -26.40 8.11 22.80
C ALA A 13 -25.65 8.41 21.48
N PRO A 14 -26.22 9.14 20.48
CA PRO A 14 -25.49 9.40 19.23
C PRO A 14 -24.34 10.42 19.39
N ALA A 15 -24.51 11.43 20.23
CA ALA A 15 -23.47 12.47 20.44
C ALA A 15 -22.18 11.89 21.07
N GLY A 16 -22.32 10.93 21.97
CA GLY A 16 -21.15 10.26 22.61
C GLY A 16 -20.35 9.38 21.67
N PHE A 17 -20.98 8.71 20.71
CA PHE A 17 -20.30 7.87 19.71
C PHE A 17 -19.47 8.73 18.74
N PHE A 18 -20.06 9.76 18.15
CA PHE A 18 -19.37 10.66 17.22
C PHE A 18 -18.18 11.37 17.87
N ARG A 19 -18.31 11.81 19.11
CA ARG A 19 -17.23 12.43 19.86
C ARG A 19 -16.07 11.46 20.10
N ARG A 20 -16.33 10.21 20.48
CA ARG A 20 -15.30 9.18 20.64
C ARG A 20 -14.59 8.85 19.33
N LEU A 21 -15.33 8.82 18.21
CA LEU A 21 -14.77 8.61 16.88
C LEU A 21 -13.85 9.77 16.49
N GLU A 22 -14.31 11.00 16.69
CA GLU A 22 -13.53 12.22 16.46
C GLU A 22 -12.25 12.23 17.31
N ASP A 23 -12.36 12.02 18.62
CA ASP A 23 -11.22 11.94 19.53
C ASP A 23 -10.22 10.85 19.10
N GLY A 24 -10.72 9.70 18.62
CA GLY A 24 -9.91 8.60 18.11
C GLY A 24 -9.16 8.95 16.82
N LEU A 25 -9.82 9.59 15.87
CA LEU A 25 -9.27 9.96 14.57
C LEU A 25 -8.25 11.11 14.66
N PHE A 26 -8.46 12.06 15.54
CA PHE A 26 -7.58 13.22 15.71
C PHE A 26 -6.52 13.04 16.79
N LYS A 27 -6.51 11.90 17.49
CA LYS A 27 -5.43 11.55 18.41
C LYS A 27 -4.09 11.55 17.70
N GLN A 28 -3.07 12.14 18.32
CA GLN A 28 -1.72 12.13 17.79
C GLN A 28 -1.10 10.73 17.93
N VAL A 29 -0.53 10.24 16.84
CA VAL A 29 0.15 8.94 16.75
C VAL A 29 1.51 9.10 16.08
N ASP A 30 2.40 8.15 16.29
CA ASP A 30 3.75 8.17 15.71
C ASP A 30 3.71 8.15 14.16
N ALA A 31 4.53 8.98 13.52
CA ALA A 31 4.58 9.10 12.06
C ALA A 31 5.44 8.02 11.37
N SER A 32 6.07 7.09 12.13
CA SER A 32 7.07 6.18 11.54
C SER A 32 6.46 5.15 10.57
N SER A 33 5.24 4.70 10.79
CA SER A 33 4.54 3.82 9.83
C SER A 33 4.32 4.53 8.49
N LEU A 34 3.89 5.79 8.50
CA LEU A 34 3.75 6.60 7.27
C LEU A 34 5.10 6.85 6.58
N ALA A 35 6.17 7.05 7.35
CA ALA A 35 7.50 7.24 6.78
C ALA A 35 7.99 5.95 6.08
N VAL A 36 7.80 4.78 6.70
CA VAL A 36 8.13 3.48 6.07
C VAL A 36 7.27 3.27 4.83
N PHE A 37 5.98 3.57 4.91
CA PHE A 37 5.08 3.45 3.75
C PHE A 37 5.54 4.35 2.59
N ARG A 38 5.87 5.61 2.86
CA ARG A 38 6.40 6.55 1.86
C ARG A 38 7.68 6.02 1.20
N ILE A 39 8.65 5.56 2.01
CA ILE A 39 9.91 5.00 1.52
C ILE A 39 9.65 3.77 0.65
N GLY A 40 8.85 2.82 1.16
CA GLY A 40 8.51 1.61 0.44
C GLY A 40 7.78 1.88 -0.87
N PHE A 41 6.80 2.79 -0.87
CA PHE A 41 6.10 3.21 -2.08
C PHE A 41 7.05 3.79 -3.12
N GLY A 42 7.91 4.74 -2.73
CA GLY A 42 8.87 5.34 -3.65
C GLY A 42 9.86 4.31 -4.23
N VAL A 43 10.37 3.39 -3.42
CA VAL A 43 11.25 2.30 -3.89
C VAL A 43 10.53 1.37 -4.88
N ILE A 44 9.29 0.96 -4.57
CA ILE A 44 8.50 0.11 -5.47
C ILE A 44 8.28 0.81 -6.82
N MET A 45 7.99 2.11 -6.81
CA MET A 45 7.78 2.88 -8.04
C MET A 45 9.08 3.10 -8.83
N LEU A 46 10.23 3.25 -8.16
CA LEU A 46 11.53 3.26 -8.83
C LEU A 46 11.80 1.93 -9.53
N VAL A 47 11.52 0.81 -8.86
CA VAL A 47 11.65 -0.54 -9.46
C VAL A 47 10.71 -0.68 -10.66
N GLU A 48 9.48 -0.15 -10.57
CA GLU A 48 8.55 -0.23 -11.70
C GLU A 48 9.03 0.61 -12.90
N CYS A 49 9.53 1.82 -12.69
CA CYS A 49 10.15 2.61 -13.76
C CYS A 49 11.34 1.86 -14.40
N TRP A 50 12.23 1.27 -13.57
CA TRP A 50 13.32 0.43 -14.05
C TRP A 50 12.82 -0.72 -14.94
N ARG A 51 11.77 -1.44 -14.51
CA ARG A 51 11.19 -2.56 -15.28
C ARG A 51 10.65 -2.11 -16.62
N PHE A 52 10.03 -0.95 -16.70
CA PHE A 52 9.55 -0.39 -17.98
C PHE A 52 10.69 -0.13 -18.95
N TRP A 53 11.85 0.33 -18.47
CA TRP A 53 13.05 0.50 -19.30
C TRP A 53 13.66 -0.83 -19.71
N GLU A 54 13.93 -1.70 -18.76
CA GLU A 54 14.61 -2.97 -18.99
C GLU A 54 13.90 -3.86 -20.02
N HIS A 55 12.55 -3.85 -19.97
CA HIS A 55 11.74 -4.67 -20.87
C HIS A 55 11.35 -3.95 -22.17
N GLY A 56 11.76 -2.72 -22.39
CA GLY A 56 11.38 -1.93 -23.56
C GLY A 56 9.88 -1.60 -23.62
N TRP A 57 9.18 -1.65 -22.47
CA TRP A 57 7.72 -1.46 -22.44
C TRP A 57 7.29 -0.04 -22.78
N ILE A 58 8.16 0.94 -22.60
CA ILE A 58 7.86 2.36 -22.95
C ILE A 58 7.59 2.47 -24.45
N ALA A 59 8.51 1.98 -25.28
CA ALA A 59 8.30 1.97 -26.73
C ALA A 59 7.12 1.06 -27.10
N ARG A 60 7.18 -0.18 -26.70
CA ARG A 60 6.21 -1.22 -27.06
C ARG A 60 4.75 -0.87 -26.73
N TYR A 61 4.49 -0.11 -25.66
CA TYR A 61 3.13 0.15 -25.18
C TYR A 61 2.64 1.55 -25.53
N TYR A 62 3.53 2.54 -25.69
CA TYR A 62 3.13 3.93 -25.79
C TYR A 62 3.67 4.65 -27.05
N ILE A 63 4.73 4.13 -27.72
CA ILE A 63 5.35 4.79 -28.86
C ILE A 63 5.03 4.04 -30.16
N ASP A 64 5.26 2.71 -30.18
CA ASP A 64 5.12 1.89 -31.37
C ASP A 64 3.65 1.68 -31.83
N PRO A 65 2.64 1.62 -30.93
CA PRO A 65 1.26 1.45 -31.37
C PRO A 65 0.74 2.70 -32.11
N GLU A 66 0.17 2.48 -33.30
CA GLU A 66 -0.47 3.54 -34.08
C GLU A 66 -1.79 4.03 -33.48
N PHE A 67 -2.40 3.23 -32.58
CA PHE A 67 -3.70 3.51 -31.98
C PHE A 67 -3.71 3.13 -30.50
N HIS A 68 -4.34 3.99 -29.68
CA HIS A 68 -4.59 3.76 -28.25
C HIS A 68 -6.09 3.80 -27.94
N PHE A 69 -6.57 2.88 -27.13
CA PHE A 69 -7.96 2.86 -26.64
C PHE A 69 -8.11 3.85 -25.49
N THR A 70 -8.56 5.05 -25.79
CA THR A 70 -8.71 6.13 -24.79
C THR A 70 -9.89 5.86 -23.87
N TYR A 71 -9.79 6.30 -22.60
CA TYR A 71 -10.90 6.27 -21.65
C TYR A 71 -11.98 7.28 -22.01
N TYR A 72 -13.23 6.97 -21.73
CA TYR A 72 -14.35 7.88 -21.94
C TYR A 72 -14.10 9.23 -21.23
N GLY A 73 -14.24 10.34 -21.95
CA GLY A 73 -13.94 11.69 -21.46
C GLY A 73 -12.46 12.07 -21.48
N PHE A 74 -11.54 11.16 -21.80
CA PHE A 74 -10.09 11.39 -21.86
C PHE A 74 -9.49 11.23 -23.25
N GLY A 75 -10.28 11.38 -24.30
CA GLY A 75 -9.82 11.27 -25.69
C GLY A 75 -8.73 12.27 -26.11
N TRP A 76 -8.48 13.27 -25.27
CA TRP A 76 -7.39 14.24 -25.44
C TRP A 76 -6.05 13.76 -24.88
N VAL A 77 -6.03 12.66 -24.10
CA VAL A 77 -4.82 12.08 -23.54
C VAL A 77 -4.15 11.23 -24.61
N ALA A 78 -2.97 11.62 -25.04
CA ALA A 78 -2.19 10.95 -26.07
C ALA A 78 -0.72 10.85 -25.64
N PRO A 79 0.03 9.84 -26.11
CA PRO A 79 1.46 9.76 -25.81
C PRO A 79 2.21 11.00 -26.27
N TRP A 80 3.24 11.40 -25.53
CA TRP A 80 4.12 12.48 -25.93
C TRP A 80 4.87 12.11 -27.21
N PRO A 81 5.03 13.05 -28.17
CA PRO A 81 5.70 12.79 -29.45
C PRO A 81 7.21 12.52 -29.24
N GLY A 82 7.79 11.79 -30.18
CA GLY A 82 9.23 11.46 -30.18
C GLY A 82 9.65 10.74 -28.91
N ASP A 83 10.72 11.22 -28.29
CA ASP A 83 11.26 10.66 -27.02
C ASP A 83 10.48 11.10 -25.77
N GLY A 84 9.36 11.81 -25.93
CA GLY A 84 8.62 12.41 -24.82
C GLY A 84 8.17 11.40 -23.77
N MET A 85 7.79 10.17 -24.16
CA MET A 85 7.42 9.12 -23.20
C MET A 85 8.61 8.64 -22.37
N TYR A 86 9.82 8.59 -22.93
CA TYR A 86 11.03 8.27 -22.14
C TYR A 86 11.30 9.36 -21.10
N TRP A 87 11.18 10.64 -21.46
CA TRP A 87 11.31 11.76 -20.52
C TRP A 87 10.23 11.72 -19.42
N HIS A 88 9.03 11.29 -19.76
CA HIS A 88 7.95 11.12 -18.79
C HIS A 88 8.28 10.03 -17.76
N PHE A 89 8.82 8.89 -18.18
CA PHE A 89 9.27 7.84 -17.26
C PHE A 89 10.50 8.24 -16.45
N TRP A 90 11.41 9.08 -17.01
CA TRP A 90 12.47 9.72 -16.23
C TRP A 90 11.90 10.63 -15.13
N LEU A 91 10.91 11.44 -15.47
CA LEU A 91 10.21 12.28 -14.48
C LEU A 91 9.62 11.41 -13.36
N LEU A 92 8.90 10.31 -13.69
CA LEU A 92 8.35 9.39 -12.71
C LEU A 92 9.45 8.78 -11.81
N ALA A 93 10.59 8.40 -12.36
CA ALA A 93 11.72 7.86 -11.59
C ALA A 93 12.30 8.91 -10.64
N VAL A 94 12.52 10.15 -11.10
CA VAL A 94 13.01 11.25 -10.26
C VAL A 94 12.01 11.55 -9.13
N LEU A 95 10.73 11.65 -9.44
CA LEU A 95 9.67 11.88 -8.45
C LEU A 95 9.61 10.74 -7.42
N SER A 96 9.75 9.49 -7.85
CA SER A 96 9.80 8.32 -6.96
C SER A 96 11.01 8.38 -6.04
N LEU A 97 12.16 8.82 -6.52
CA LEU A 97 13.34 9.04 -5.69
C LEU A 97 13.11 10.16 -4.67
N LEU A 98 12.54 11.30 -5.09
CA LEU A 98 12.21 12.41 -4.19
C LEU A 98 11.21 11.98 -3.10
N ILE A 99 10.21 11.18 -3.45
CA ILE A 99 9.27 10.59 -2.50
C ILE A 99 10.01 9.66 -1.52
N THR A 100 10.90 8.81 -2.02
CA THR A 100 11.68 7.87 -1.18
C THR A 100 12.49 8.60 -0.12
N ILE A 101 13.30 9.58 -0.54
CA ILE A 101 14.15 10.35 0.39
C ILE A 101 13.38 11.43 1.16
N GLY A 102 12.14 11.72 0.73
CA GLY A 102 11.25 12.72 1.35
C GLY A 102 11.78 14.15 1.19
N LEU A 103 12.29 14.48 0.01
CA LEU A 103 12.70 15.83 -0.37
C LEU A 103 11.63 16.47 -1.25
N PHE A 104 11.20 17.69 -0.89
CA PHE A 104 10.07 18.36 -1.52
C PHE A 104 8.83 17.44 -1.65
N TYR A 105 8.63 16.59 -0.62
CA TYR A 105 7.67 15.49 -0.65
C TYR A 105 6.29 15.89 -1.18
N ARG A 106 5.74 17.01 -0.70
CA ARG A 106 4.39 17.45 -1.08
C ARG A 106 4.27 17.75 -2.58
N ALA A 107 5.25 18.45 -3.14
CA ALA A 107 5.29 18.73 -4.57
C ALA A 107 5.54 17.44 -5.37
N ALA A 108 6.50 16.62 -4.93
CA ALA A 108 6.86 15.38 -5.62
C ALA A 108 5.67 14.42 -5.73
N ILE A 109 4.91 14.21 -4.65
CA ILE A 109 3.76 13.28 -4.66
C ILE A 109 2.59 13.81 -5.49
N ILE A 110 2.34 15.13 -5.49
CA ILE A 110 1.30 15.75 -6.32
C ILE A 110 1.64 15.56 -7.79
N VAL A 111 2.85 15.91 -8.20
CA VAL A 111 3.27 15.77 -9.60
C VAL A 111 3.29 14.30 -10.01
N PHE A 112 3.76 13.42 -9.12
CA PHE A 112 3.75 11.97 -9.34
C PHE A 112 2.33 11.43 -9.58
N PHE A 113 1.35 11.82 -8.76
CA PHE A 113 -0.04 11.41 -8.92
C PHE A 113 -0.56 11.73 -10.32
N PHE A 114 -0.39 12.97 -10.79
CA PHE A 114 -0.84 13.37 -12.11
C PHE A 114 -0.05 12.70 -13.23
N ALA A 115 1.27 12.61 -13.10
CA ALA A 115 2.11 11.98 -14.10
C ALA A 115 1.82 10.46 -14.21
N PHE A 116 1.65 9.75 -13.10
CA PHE A 116 1.34 8.33 -13.12
C PHE A 116 -0.08 8.07 -13.64
N THR A 117 -1.05 8.88 -13.21
CA THR A 117 -2.44 8.79 -13.70
C THR A 117 -2.53 9.09 -15.19
N TYR A 118 -1.70 10.01 -15.72
CA TYR A 118 -1.60 10.27 -17.15
C TYR A 118 -1.18 9.00 -17.91
N VAL A 119 -0.13 8.28 -17.46
CA VAL A 119 0.29 7.01 -18.08
C VAL A 119 -0.84 5.97 -18.03
N PHE A 120 -1.55 5.89 -16.92
CA PHE A 120 -2.70 4.98 -16.78
C PHE A 120 -3.82 5.29 -17.78
N LEU A 121 -4.08 6.57 -18.06
CA LEU A 121 -5.16 7.02 -18.96
C LEU A 121 -4.83 6.91 -20.45
N LEU A 122 -3.58 6.63 -20.83
CA LEU A 122 -3.17 6.56 -22.23
C LEU A 122 -3.85 5.43 -23.00
N ASP A 123 -4.06 4.26 -22.38
CA ASP A 123 -4.59 3.10 -23.10
C ASP A 123 -5.37 2.15 -22.20
N GLN A 124 -6.67 1.95 -22.45
CA GLN A 124 -7.51 0.98 -21.76
C GLN A 124 -7.05 -0.46 -21.98
N ALA A 125 -6.43 -0.79 -23.12
CA ALA A 125 -5.91 -2.12 -23.38
C ALA A 125 -4.76 -2.50 -22.45
N ARG A 126 -4.17 -1.53 -21.74
CA ARG A 126 -3.13 -1.68 -20.72
C ARG A 126 -3.65 -1.53 -19.30
N TYR A 127 -4.96 -1.64 -19.11
CA TYR A 127 -5.56 -1.58 -17.79
C TYR A 127 -5.00 -2.65 -16.86
N LEU A 128 -4.52 -2.20 -15.70
CA LEU A 128 -4.07 -3.06 -14.61
C LEU A 128 -4.69 -2.57 -13.29
N ASN A 129 -5.39 -3.47 -12.59
CA ASN A 129 -6.03 -3.16 -11.30
C ASN A 129 -5.05 -2.51 -10.30
N HIS A 130 -3.80 -2.92 -10.31
CA HIS A 130 -2.79 -2.37 -9.39
C HIS A 130 -2.31 -0.97 -9.81
N PHE A 131 -2.48 -0.54 -11.06
CA PHE A 131 -2.20 0.84 -11.45
C PHE A 131 -3.27 1.80 -10.93
N VAL A 132 -4.55 1.37 -10.91
CA VAL A 132 -5.61 2.10 -10.21
C VAL A 132 -5.27 2.23 -8.73
N LEU A 133 -4.87 1.14 -8.08
CA LEU A 133 -4.48 1.15 -6.67
C LEU A 133 -3.31 2.10 -6.41
N VAL A 134 -2.27 2.10 -7.26
CA VAL A 134 -1.13 3.04 -7.16
C VAL A 134 -1.59 4.49 -7.28
N SER A 135 -2.47 4.81 -8.24
CA SER A 135 -3.05 6.16 -8.38
C SER A 135 -3.84 6.56 -7.13
N MET A 136 -4.67 5.66 -6.58
CA MET A 136 -5.42 5.92 -5.34
C MET A 136 -4.49 6.12 -4.14
N ILE A 137 -3.45 5.30 -3.99
CA ILE A 137 -2.44 5.44 -2.93
C ILE A 137 -1.70 6.78 -3.08
N ALA A 138 -1.28 7.15 -4.30
CA ALA A 138 -0.61 8.42 -4.54
C ALA A 138 -1.53 9.60 -4.19
N PHE A 139 -2.82 9.53 -4.52
CA PHE A 139 -3.82 10.52 -4.11
C PHE A 139 -3.92 10.62 -2.57
N LEU A 140 -4.04 9.50 -1.85
CA LEU A 140 -4.09 9.51 -0.39
C LEU A 140 -2.80 10.06 0.23
N MET A 141 -1.65 9.74 -0.37
CA MET A 141 -0.35 10.27 0.05
C MET A 141 -0.25 11.79 -0.11
N MET A 142 -0.96 12.41 -1.05
CA MET A 142 -1.05 13.87 -1.16
C MET A 142 -1.72 14.51 0.08
N LEU A 143 -2.62 13.81 0.74
CA LEU A 143 -3.39 14.32 1.87
C LEU A 143 -2.62 14.26 3.19
N VAL A 144 -1.64 13.36 3.31
CA VAL A 144 -0.96 13.05 4.56
C VAL A 144 0.48 13.58 4.62
N PRO A 145 0.97 14.00 5.81
CA PRO A 145 2.33 14.51 5.98
C PRO A 145 3.33 13.37 6.22
N ALA A 146 3.51 12.47 5.23
CA ALA A 146 4.37 11.29 5.36
C ALA A 146 5.89 11.61 5.43
N ASN A 147 6.27 12.90 5.33
CA ASN A 147 7.64 13.40 5.46
C ASN A 147 7.97 13.97 6.84
N ARG A 148 7.17 13.71 7.88
CA ARG A 148 7.41 14.21 9.23
C ARG A 148 8.69 13.70 9.87
N ILE A 149 9.06 12.46 9.56
CA ILE A 149 10.29 11.83 10.04
C ILE A 149 10.97 11.04 8.91
N TRP A 150 12.22 10.69 9.10
CA TRP A 150 13.04 9.91 8.16
C TRP A 150 13.00 10.46 6.73
N SER A 151 13.07 11.78 6.61
CA SER A 151 13.03 12.50 5.34
C SER A 151 14.01 13.66 5.35
N LEU A 152 14.46 14.09 4.17
CA LEU A 152 15.29 15.29 4.04
C LEU A 152 14.52 16.55 4.42
N ASP A 153 13.22 16.63 4.10
CA ASP A 153 12.35 17.73 4.54
C ASP A 153 12.31 17.85 6.07
N ALA A 154 12.28 16.72 6.80
CA ALA A 154 12.31 16.72 8.25
C ALA A 154 13.67 17.18 8.80
N LEU A 155 14.77 16.78 8.17
CA LEU A 155 16.11 17.23 8.55
C LEU A 155 16.29 18.74 8.35
N ILE A 156 15.81 19.27 7.23
CA ILE A 156 15.85 20.71 6.94
C ILE A 156 14.96 21.46 7.92
N SER A 157 13.74 20.98 8.19
CA SER A 157 12.79 21.63 9.10
C SER A 157 13.27 21.67 10.56
N ARG A 158 13.99 20.64 11.04
CA ARG A 158 14.58 20.63 12.38
C ARG A 158 15.62 21.73 12.59
N ARG A 159 16.30 22.16 11.52
CA ARG A 159 17.23 23.30 11.55
C ARG A 159 16.50 24.65 11.62
N LEU A 160 15.22 24.69 11.24
CA LEU A 160 14.39 25.89 11.18
C LEU A 160 13.35 25.98 12.33
N GLY A 161 13.28 24.97 13.20
CA GLY A 161 12.33 24.87 14.30
C GLY A 161 11.60 23.52 14.32
N ASP A 162 11.26 23.02 15.49
CA ASP A 162 10.75 21.65 15.68
C ASP A 162 9.40 21.39 15.00
N ARG A 163 9.36 20.36 14.18
CA ARG A 163 8.10 19.71 13.76
C ARG A 163 7.90 18.44 14.60
N PRO A 164 6.70 18.23 15.19
CA PRO A 164 6.44 17.02 15.95
C PRO A 164 6.54 15.78 15.05
N ALA A 165 7.11 14.70 15.61
CA ALA A 165 7.21 13.39 14.95
C ALA A 165 5.87 12.63 14.93
N GLU A 166 4.79 13.31 15.29
CA GLU A 166 3.43 12.78 15.41
C GLU A 166 2.54 13.33 14.33
N VAL A 167 1.49 12.58 14.03
CA VAL A 167 0.45 12.90 13.04
C VAL A 167 -0.92 12.50 13.59
N PRO A 168 -2.02 13.11 13.15
CA PRO A 168 -3.36 12.64 13.51
C PRO A 168 -3.60 11.20 13.04
N ALA A 169 -4.23 10.38 13.85
CA ALA A 169 -4.46 8.95 13.57
C ALA A 169 -5.21 8.71 12.26
N TRP A 170 -6.10 9.62 11.84
CA TRP A 170 -6.84 9.50 10.58
C TRP A 170 -5.91 9.35 9.36
N THR A 171 -4.70 9.91 9.41
CA THR A 171 -3.71 9.83 8.32
C THR A 171 -3.20 8.40 8.10
N VAL A 172 -3.13 7.60 9.17
CA VAL A 172 -2.81 6.17 9.11
C VAL A 172 -4.05 5.37 8.71
N TRP A 173 -5.20 5.70 9.30
CA TRP A 173 -6.47 5.02 9.02
C TRP A 173 -6.90 5.13 7.55
N LEU A 174 -6.55 6.19 6.83
CA LEU A 174 -6.80 6.29 5.39
C LEU A 174 -6.20 5.11 4.62
N PHE A 175 -4.96 4.73 4.91
CA PHE A 175 -4.31 3.59 4.26
C PHE A 175 -4.87 2.27 4.76
N VAL A 176 -5.08 2.13 6.07
CA VAL A 176 -5.71 0.92 6.64
C VAL A 176 -7.05 0.65 5.94
N MET A 177 -7.93 1.65 5.84
CA MET A 177 -9.23 1.50 5.17
C MET A 177 -9.11 1.24 3.67
N GLN A 178 -8.17 1.90 2.98
CA GLN A 178 -7.92 1.64 1.56
C GLN A 178 -7.53 0.19 1.30
N PHE A 179 -6.62 -0.38 2.09
CA PHE A 179 -6.21 -1.77 1.93
C PHE A 179 -7.26 -2.75 2.42
N GLU A 180 -8.00 -2.43 3.48
CA GLU A 180 -9.13 -3.23 3.93
C GLU A 180 -10.19 -3.37 2.83
N ILE A 181 -10.62 -2.23 2.24
CA ILE A 181 -11.56 -2.22 1.12
C ILE A 181 -11.01 -3.04 -0.04
N MET A 182 -9.76 -2.83 -0.43
CA MET A 182 -9.12 -3.58 -1.52
C MET A 182 -9.17 -5.09 -1.27
N TYR A 183 -8.81 -5.55 -0.07
CA TYR A 183 -8.81 -6.96 0.26
C TYR A 183 -10.22 -7.55 0.28
N VAL A 184 -11.16 -6.91 0.98
CA VAL A 184 -12.54 -7.39 1.04
C VAL A 184 -13.15 -7.48 -0.36
N PHE A 185 -13.01 -6.45 -1.20
CA PHE A 185 -13.50 -6.49 -2.58
C PHE A 185 -12.78 -7.54 -3.43
N ALA A 186 -11.48 -7.75 -3.23
CA ALA A 186 -10.74 -8.83 -3.90
C ALA A 186 -11.29 -10.23 -3.54
N GLY A 187 -11.87 -10.39 -2.36
CA GLY A 187 -12.61 -11.60 -1.99
C GLY A 187 -13.99 -11.67 -2.64
N ILE A 188 -14.77 -10.58 -2.52
CA ILE A 188 -16.15 -10.52 -3.03
C ILE A 188 -16.22 -10.80 -4.53
N VAL A 189 -15.34 -10.20 -5.34
CA VAL A 189 -15.35 -10.42 -6.81
C VAL A 189 -15.02 -11.85 -7.22
N LYS A 190 -14.45 -12.65 -6.32
CA LYS A 190 -14.19 -14.08 -6.55
C LYS A 190 -15.38 -14.97 -6.19
N VAL A 191 -16.42 -14.42 -5.58
CA VAL A 191 -17.67 -15.16 -5.36
C VAL A 191 -18.53 -15.08 -6.63
N ASN A 192 -18.12 -15.80 -7.66
CA ASN A 192 -18.81 -15.90 -8.94
C ASN A 192 -18.75 -17.36 -9.45
N PRO A 193 -19.65 -17.76 -10.40
CA PRO A 193 -19.74 -19.14 -10.85
C PRO A 193 -18.44 -19.72 -11.38
N ASP A 194 -17.66 -18.96 -12.15
CA ASP A 194 -16.44 -19.46 -12.78
C ASP A 194 -15.35 -19.73 -11.74
N TRP A 195 -15.18 -18.81 -10.79
CA TRP A 195 -14.21 -19.00 -9.70
C TRP A 195 -14.61 -20.15 -8.78
N LEU A 196 -15.91 -20.29 -8.46
CA LEU A 196 -16.42 -21.38 -7.62
C LEU A 196 -16.31 -22.75 -8.31
N ARG A 197 -16.29 -22.80 -9.66
CA ARG A 197 -15.95 -24.00 -10.44
C ARG A 197 -14.44 -24.21 -10.62
N LEU A 198 -13.60 -23.38 -9.99
CA LEU A 198 -12.14 -23.45 -10.02
C LEU A 198 -11.51 -23.13 -11.38
N GLU A 199 -12.29 -22.79 -12.39
CA GLU A 199 -11.84 -22.67 -13.79
C GLU A 199 -10.69 -21.67 -13.99
N PRO A 200 -10.77 -20.40 -13.49
CA PRO A 200 -9.66 -19.47 -13.73
C PRO A 200 -8.36 -19.91 -13.08
N LEU A 201 -8.41 -20.43 -11.84
CA LEU A 201 -7.22 -20.82 -11.11
C LEU A 201 -6.58 -22.09 -11.72
N ALA A 202 -7.39 -23.08 -12.10
CA ALA A 202 -6.92 -24.30 -12.78
C ALA A 202 -6.16 -23.96 -14.06
N MET A 203 -6.72 -23.09 -14.91
CA MET A 203 -6.05 -22.62 -16.13
C MET A 203 -4.73 -21.90 -15.87
N TRP A 204 -4.67 -21.07 -14.83
CA TRP A 204 -3.46 -20.32 -14.51
C TRP A 204 -2.37 -21.22 -13.93
N LEU A 205 -2.73 -22.17 -13.08
CA LEU A 205 -1.78 -23.11 -12.48
C LEU A 205 -1.28 -24.12 -13.52
N ALA A 206 -2.11 -24.55 -14.46
CA ALA A 206 -1.69 -25.43 -15.56
C ALA A 206 -0.55 -24.84 -16.40
N ARG A 207 -0.48 -23.50 -16.54
CA ARG A 207 0.63 -22.82 -17.21
C ARG A 207 1.96 -22.88 -16.44
N ARG A 208 1.94 -23.45 -15.24
CA ARG A 208 3.09 -23.62 -14.33
C ARG A 208 3.36 -25.09 -14.02
N ALA A 209 2.80 -25.99 -14.80
CA ALA A 209 3.02 -27.43 -14.66
C ALA A 209 4.50 -27.85 -14.79
N ASP A 210 5.30 -27.02 -15.47
CA ASP A 210 6.75 -27.18 -15.66
C ASP A 210 7.59 -26.62 -14.50
N ALA A 211 6.95 -26.02 -13.48
CA ALA A 211 7.70 -25.44 -12.36
C ALA A 211 8.44 -26.52 -11.57
N PRO A 212 9.78 -26.38 -11.34
CA PRO A 212 10.54 -27.36 -10.60
C PRO A 212 9.95 -27.64 -9.22
N LEU A 213 9.88 -28.91 -8.81
CA LEU A 213 9.40 -29.42 -7.53
C LEU A 213 7.90 -29.28 -7.28
N ILE A 214 7.27 -28.16 -7.68
CA ILE A 214 5.87 -27.88 -7.34
C ILE A 214 4.91 -28.05 -8.51
N GLY A 215 5.42 -28.11 -9.77
CA GLY A 215 4.58 -28.17 -10.97
C GLY A 215 3.50 -29.26 -10.92
N PRO A 216 3.82 -30.53 -10.66
CA PRO A 216 2.82 -31.59 -10.53
C PRO A 216 1.79 -31.32 -9.44
N LEU A 217 2.23 -30.76 -8.29
CA LEU A 217 1.34 -30.45 -7.17
C LEU A 217 0.31 -29.36 -7.54
N LEU A 218 0.69 -28.42 -8.41
CA LEU A 218 -0.21 -27.34 -8.86
C LEU A 218 -1.35 -27.84 -9.75
N LEU A 219 -1.27 -29.07 -10.24
CA LEU A 219 -2.32 -29.70 -11.06
C LEU A 219 -3.31 -30.53 -10.24
N GLU A 220 -3.04 -30.75 -8.97
CA GLU A 220 -3.90 -31.52 -8.08
C GLU A 220 -5.18 -30.75 -7.75
N ASP A 221 -6.34 -31.39 -7.91
CA ASP A 221 -7.65 -30.77 -7.69
C ASP A 221 -7.80 -30.16 -6.30
N TRP A 222 -7.27 -30.84 -5.28
CA TRP A 222 -7.33 -30.33 -3.92
C TRP A 222 -6.48 -29.07 -3.71
N VAL A 223 -5.35 -28.92 -4.42
CA VAL A 223 -4.50 -27.71 -4.37
C VAL A 223 -5.22 -26.54 -5.03
N ILE A 224 -5.83 -26.80 -6.19
CA ILE A 224 -6.62 -25.80 -6.92
C ILE A 224 -7.80 -25.34 -6.06
N ALA A 225 -8.53 -26.29 -5.47
CA ALA A 225 -9.66 -25.97 -4.58
C ALA A 225 -9.23 -25.21 -3.32
N ALA A 226 -8.16 -25.65 -2.65
CA ALA A 226 -7.60 -24.97 -1.49
C ALA A 226 -7.15 -23.55 -1.83
N GLY A 227 -6.52 -23.33 -2.99
CA GLY A 227 -6.14 -22.02 -3.48
C GLY A 227 -7.35 -21.14 -3.79
N ALA A 228 -8.34 -21.64 -4.49
CA ALA A 228 -9.52 -20.87 -4.92
C ALA A 228 -10.41 -20.46 -3.73
N TYR A 229 -10.75 -21.40 -2.86
CA TYR A 229 -11.58 -21.10 -1.68
C TYR A 229 -10.78 -20.42 -0.57
N GLY A 230 -9.51 -20.81 -0.42
CA GLY A 230 -8.58 -20.19 0.56
C GLY A 230 -8.40 -18.71 0.32
N VAL A 231 -8.29 -18.25 -0.93
CA VAL A 231 -8.16 -16.83 -1.23
C VAL A 231 -9.44 -16.05 -0.94
N ILE A 232 -10.63 -16.63 -1.16
CA ILE A 232 -11.91 -16.01 -0.77
C ILE A 232 -11.95 -15.85 0.76
N LEU A 233 -11.66 -16.92 1.49
CA LEU A 233 -11.66 -16.92 2.95
C LEU A 233 -10.64 -15.91 3.51
N LEU A 234 -9.41 -15.91 2.98
CA LEU A 234 -8.37 -14.97 3.38
C LEU A 234 -8.81 -13.51 3.19
N HIS A 235 -9.46 -13.19 2.07
CA HIS A 235 -9.83 -11.81 1.76
C HIS A 235 -11.11 -11.36 2.47
N ILE A 236 -12.13 -12.23 2.60
CA ILE A 236 -13.41 -11.84 3.24
C ILE A 236 -13.31 -11.90 4.76
N VAL A 237 -12.62 -12.91 5.31
CA VAL A 237 -12.52 -13.11 6.76
C VAL A 237 -11.17 -12.62 7.29
N GLY A 238 -10.07 -12.92 6.59
CA GLY A 238 -8.73 -12.55 7.02
C GLY A 238 -8.50 -11.03 7.04
N ALA A 239 -9.04 -10.29 6.04
CA ALA A 239 -8.86 -8.84 6.00
C ALA A 239 -9.42 -8.16 7.26
N PRO A 240 -10.71 -8.33 7.65
CA PRO A 240 -11.22 -7.79 8.90
C PRO A 240 -10.43 -8.23 10.14
N LEU A 241 -9.85 -9.43 10.14
CA LEU A 241 -9.04 -9.92 11.26
C LEU A 241 -7.70 -9.16 11.41
N LEU A 242 -7.20 -8.46 10.38
CA LEU A 242 -6.04 -7.56 10.47
C LEU A 242 -6.30 -6.37 11.40
N LEU A 243 -7.55 -5.94 11.57
CA LEU A 243 -7.93 -4.84 12.45
C LEU A 243 -7.75 -5.19 13.95
N PHE A 244 -7.78 -6.47 14.31
CA PHE A 244 -7.71 -6.90 15.71
C PHE A 244 -6.27 -7.26 16.11
N ARG A 245 -5.78 -6.71 17.22
CA ARG A 245 -4.39 -6.90 17.69
C ARG A 245 -3.99 -8.37 17.89
N ARG A 246 -4.92 -9.23 18.30
CA ARG A 246 -4.63 -10.64 18.60
C ARG A 246 -4.43 -11.49 17.35
N THR A 247 -5.16 -11.19 16.29
CA THR A 247 -5.15 -11.95 15.02
C THR A 247 -4.28 -11.32 13.94
N ARG A 248 -3.92 -10.05 14.10
CA ARG A 248 -3.17 -9.24 13.13
C ARG A 248 -1.89 -9.92 12.66
N LEU A 249 -1.02 -10.32 13.59
CA LEU A 249 0.28 -10.88 13.22
C LEU A 249 0.17 -12.21 12.46
N PRO A 250 -0.56 -13.24 12.94
CA PRO A 250 -0.70 -14.48 12.18
C PRO A 250 -1.37 -14.26 10.83
N VAL A 251 -2.37 -13.41 10.73
CA VAL A 251 -3.03 -13.11 9.45
C VAL A 251 -2.10 -12.35 8.51
N ALA A 252 -1.33 -11.38 9.00
CA ALA A 252 -0.35 -10.67 8.18
C ALA A 252 0.72 -11.62 7.63
N VAL A 253 1.20 -12.60 8.42
CA VAL A 253 2.12 -13.64 7.94
C VAL A 253 1.51 -14.45 6.79
N ILE A 254 0.23 -14.82 6.90
CA ILE A 254 -0.49 -15.53 5.82
C ILE A 254 -0.58 -14.64 4.57
N TYR A 255 -0.92 -13.35 4.71
CA TYR A 255 -0.93 -12.41 3.57
C TYR A 255 0.45 -12.27 2.92
N PHE A 256 1.52 -12.19 3.70
CA PHE A 256 2.89 -12.13 3.16
C PHE A 256 3.23 -13.40 2.38
N ALA A 257 2.95 -14.57 2.94
CA ALA A 257 3.16 -15.84 2.25
C ALA A 257 2.33 -15.94 0.96
N PHE A 258 1.06 -15.53 1.00
CA PHE A 258 0.17 -15.47 -0.15
C PHE A 258 0.70 -14.54 -1.25
N HIS A 259 1.14 -13.33 -0.91
CA HIS A 259 1.66 -12.37 -1.87
C HIS A 259 3.01 -12.81 -2.46
N LEU A 260 3.88 -13.43 -1.66
CA LEU A 260 5.11 -14.04 -2.16
C LEU A 260 4.82 -15.20 -3.12
N ALA A 261 3.89 -16.10 -2.76
CA ALA A 261 3.46 -17.17 -3.65
C ALA A 261 2.91 -16.61 -4.99
N ASN A 262 2.09 -15.55 -4.93
CA ASN A 262 1.59 -14.87 -6.13
C ASN A 262 2.71 -14.26 -6.97
N HIS A 263 3.73 -13.66 -6.35
CA HIS A 263 4.87 -13.08 -7.07
C HIS A 263 5.61 -14.13 -7.89
N PHE A 264 5.91 -15.29 -7.29
CA PHE A 264 6.64 -16.36 -7.96
C PHE A 264 5.77 -17.14 -8.96
N THR A 265 4.49 -17.37 -8.65
CA THR A 265 3.59 -18.16 -9.49
C THR A 265 3.06 -17.37 -10.68
N PHE A 266 2.56 -16.15 -10.47
CA PHE A 266 1.81 -15.42 -11.51
C PHE A 266 2.58 -14.26 -12.13
N ARG A 267 3.73 -13.84 -11.56
CA ARG A 267 4.55 -12.72 -12.04
C ARG A 267 3.75 -11.43 -12.28
N ILE A 268 2.84 -11.11 -11.35
CA ILE A 268 1.91 -9.97 -11.44
C ILE A 268 2.54 -8.60 -11.09
N GLY A 269 3.78 -8.39 -11.51
CA GLY A 269 4.45 -7.10 -11.37
C GLY A 269 4.68 -6.68 -9.93
N ILE A 270 4.45 -5.40 -9.67
CA ILE A 270 4.69 -4.79 -8.35
C ILE A 270 3.55 -4.99 -7.34
N PHE A 271 2.39 -5.51 -7.77
CA PHE A 271 1.21 -5.62 -6.91
C PHE A 271 1.48 -6.34 -5.57
N PRO A 272 2.16 -7.50 -5.52
CA PRO A 272 2.44 -8.19 -4.26
C PRO A 272 3.22 -7.32 -3.27
N TRP A 273 4.17 -6.54 -3.76
CA TRP A 273 5.00 -5.66 -2.95
C TRP A 273 4.21 -4.47 -2.38
N VAL A 274 3.32 -3.87 -3.20
CA VAL A 274 2.41 -2.81 -2.75
C VAL A 274 1.45 -3.35 -1.70
N ALA A 275 0.90 -4.55 -1.90
CA ALA A 275 -0.03 -5.17 -0.96
C ALA A 275 0.65 -5.54 0.38
N MET A 276 1.86 -6.11 0.34
CA MET A 276 2.64 -6.38 1.56
C MET A 276 2.99 -5.09 2.32
N LEU A 277 3.39 -4.04 1.60
CA LEU A 277 3.64 -2.74 2.20
C LEU A 277 2.38 -2.18 2.87
N GLY A 278 1.22 -2.30 2.20
CA GLY A 278 -0.08 -1.90 2.75
C GLY A 278 -0.48 -2.68 4.00
N THR A 279 -0.19 -3.99 4.02
CA THR A 279 -0.46 -4.84 5.19
C THR A 279 0.29 -4.36 6.43
N LEU A 280 1.48 -3.76 6.28
CA LEU A 280 2.24 -3.18 7.39
C LEU A 280 1.54 -1.99 8.05
N MET A 281 0.63 -1.30 7.36
CA MET A 281 -0.12 -0.18 7.91
C MET A 281 -1.14 -0.59 8.98
N PHE A 282 -1.52 -1.86 9.05
CA PHE A 282 -2.41 -2.38 10.08
C PHE A 282 -1.75 -2.48 11.45
N PHE A 283 -0.43 -2.46 11.55
CA PHE A 283 0.29 -2.53 12.82
C PHE A 283 0.26 -1.18 13.56
N ASP A 284 0.60 -1.22 14.86
CA ASP A 284 0.64 -0.01 15.68
C ASP A 284 1.58 1.03 15.02
N PRO A 285 1.21 2.32 14.92
CA PRO A 285 1.97 3.31 14.12
C PRO A 285 3.44 3.46 14.47
N ASP A 286 3.84 3.12 15.70
CA ASP A 286 5.23 3.19 16.19
C ASP A 286 6.05 1.90 15.99
N TRP A 287 5.49 0.86 15.32
CA TRP A 287 6.18 -0.41 15.12
C TRP A 287 7.57 -0.27 14.48
N PRO A 288 7.76 0.64 13.47
CA PRO A 288 9.07 0.77 12.87
C PRO A 288 10.10 1.35 13.85
N ARG A 289 9.69 2.31 14.67
CA ARG A 289 10.56 2.91 15.68
C ARG A 289 10.94 1.90 16.76
N ARG A 290 10.01 1.02 17.14
CA ARG A 290 10.31 -0.08 18.07
C ARG A 290 11.38 -1.02 17.54
N ILE A 291 11.35 -1.34 16.24
CA ILE A 291 12.31 -2.25 15.60
C ILE A 291 13.65 -1.56 15.34
N PHE A 292 13.66 -0.34 14.81
CA PHE A 292 14.88 0.28 14.30
C PHE A 292 15.61 1.18 15.32
N GLU A 293 14.91 1.86 16.21
CA GLU A 293 15.52 2.85 17.12
C GLU A 293 15.80 2.28 18.52
N ARG A 294 14.91 1.47 19.10
CA ARG A 294 15.11 0.93 20.45
C ARG A 294 16.37 0.09 20.61
N PRO A 295 16.72 -0.82 19.69
CA PRO A 295 17.97 -1.58 19.80
C PRO A 295 19.20 -0.68 19.75
N ARG A 296 19.20 0.36 18.88
CA ARG A 296 20.30 1.34 18.80
C ARG A 296 20.47 2.13 20.08
N GLN A 297 19.38 2.58 20.70
CA GLN A 297 19.42 3.30 21.98
C GLN A 297 19.90 2.40 23.13
N ALA A 298 19.47 1.14 23.15
CA ALA A 298 19.92 0.17 24.14
C ALA A 298 21.44 -0.07 24.01
N LEU A 299 21.92 -0.31 22.80
CA LEU A 299 23.36 -0.50 22.52
C LEU A 299 24.17 0.74 22.87
N ALA A 300 23.71 1.94 22.53
CA ALA A 300 24.38 3.20 22.86
C ALA A 300 24.49 3.41 24.39
N ARG A 301 23.44 3.04 25.15
CA ARG A 301 23.47 3.09 26.62
C ARG A 301 24.47 2.10 27.21
N LEU A 302 24.56 0.87 26.69
CA LEU A 302 25.53 -0.13 27.12
C LEU A 302 26.97 0.36 26.89
N LEU A 303 27.27 0.85 25.69
CA LEU A 303 28.60 1.38 25.34
C LEU A 303 28.98 2.63 26.17
N SER A 304 28.01 3.45 26.55
CA SER A 304 28.27 4.61 27.42
C SER A 304 28.49 4.23 28.87
N SER A 305 27.88 3.13 29.36
CA SER A 305 28.10 2.62 30.71
C SER A 305 29.49 1.98 30.85
N GLU A 306 29.95 1.23 29.84
CA GLU A 306 31.28 0.63 29.81
C GLU A 306 32.39 1.67 29.82
N ARG A 307 32.25 2.80 29.09
CA ARG A 307 33.22 3.90 29.13
C ARG A 307 33.32 4.55 30.49
N ARG A 308 32.20 4.73 31.22
CA ARG A 308 32.21 5.28 32.56
C ARG A 308 32.87 4.37 33.60
N VAL A 309 32.85 3.07 33.40
CA VAL A 309 33.51 2.08 34.27
C VAL A 309 35.01 2.01 33.96
N ALA A 310 35.44 2.29 32.73
CA ALA A 310 36.85 2.29 32.34
C ALA A 310 37.60 3.60 32.73
N ASP A 311 36.86 4.65 33.03
CA ASP A 311 37.40 5.97 33.44
C ASP A 311 37.47 6.13 34.96
N VAL A 312 37.18 5.10 35.78
CA VAL A 312 37.32 5.00 37.24
C VAL A 312 38.42 4.02 37.61
#